data_3c0b7db2853a49063ede398f8b30de6a
#
_entry.id   3c0b7db2853a49063ede398f8b30de6a
#
_cell.length_a   1.000
_cell.length_b   1.000
_cell.length_c   1.000
_cell.angle_alpha   90.00
_cell.angle_beta   90.00
_cell.angle_gamma   90.00
#
_symmetry.space_group_name_H-M   'P 1'
#
loop_
_entity.id
_entity.type
_entity.pdbx_description
1 polymer ?
#
loop_
_entity_poly.entity_id
_entity_poly.type
_entity_poly.pdbx_seq_one_letter_code
_entity_poly.pdbx_strand_id
1 'polypeptide(L)'
;MINIKDFCDMEQFEQIMSNWAKATGLATVAVGADGRYISECYNFTEFCIDLTRKSPEGCRRCEKCDREGKGVYFCHAGLIDFTADIKIGDHFIGKLVGGQVLPQPPDEEHFRNLAVELGIDPDEYIEALQDITVRTEEEIRASAKLLDEVVNIVVNSQYVRKKDEDLILIFDQEIDKASDLIREINGKSCELDKIEG
;
A
#
# COMPACT_ATOMS: atom_id res chain seq x y z
N MET A 1 12.79 1.85 -11.02
CA MET A 1 11.75 1.13 -10.23
C MET A 1 10.53 2.02 -10.24
N ILE A 2 9.33 1.52 -10.55
CA ILE A 2 8.09 2.31 -10.56
C ILE A 2 7.76 2.64 -9.10
N ASN A 3 7.58 3.94 -8.80
CA ASN A 3 7.16 4.39 -7.47
C ASN A 3 5.68 4.81 -7.55
N ILE A 4 4.86 4.28 -6.67
CA ILE A 4 3.43 4.59 -6.63
C ILE A 4 3.16 6.10 -6.50
N LYS A 5 4.01 6.82 -5.78
CA LYS A 5 3.89 8.27 -5.54
C LYS A 5 4.09 9.13 -6.79
N ASP A 6 4.64 8.56 -7.87
CA ASP A 6 4.90 9.30 -9.11
C ASP A 6 3.65 9.42 -9.99
N PHE A 7 2.60 8.62 -9.73
CA PHE A 7 1.41 8.57 -10.58
C PHE A 7 0.09 8.41 -9.81
N CYS A 8 0.13 7.93 -8.57
CA CYS A 8 -1.05 7.69 -7.75
C CYS A 8 -1.40 8.93 -6.93
N ASP A 9 -2.68 9.28 -6.91
CA ASP A 9 -3.24 10.22 -5.94
C ASP A 9 -3.18 9.59 -4.56
N MET A 10 -2.16 9.97 -3.80
CA MET A 10 -1.92 9.42 -2.46
C MET A 10 -3.00 9.81 -1.47
N GLU A 11 -3.66 10.94 -1.62
CA GLU A 11 -4.79 11.33 -0.75
C GLU A 11 -5.96 10.39 -0.96
N GLN A 12 -6.34 10.10 -2.20
CA GLN A 12 -7.38 9.13 -2.51
C GLN A 12 -7.01 7.72 -2.04
N PHE A 13 -5.76 7.32 -2.24
CA PHE A 13 -5.25 6.02 -1.79
C PHE A 13 -5.36 5.85 -0.28
N GLU A 14 -4.88 6.84 0.50
CA GLU A 14 -4.95 6.88 1.96
C GLU A 14 -6.42 6.88 2.45
N GLN A 15 -7.30 7.61 1.78
CA GLN A 15 -8.72 7.65 2.09
C GLN A 15 -9.39 6.28 1.93
N ILE A 16 -9.06 5.54 0.88
CA ILE A 16 -9.57 4.17 0.66
C ILE A 16 -9.15 3.26 1.79
N MET A 17 -7.87 3.27 2.16
CA MET A 17 -7.34 2.43 3.22
C MET A 17 -7.94 2.78 4.59
N SER A 18 -8.02 4.08 4.91
CA SER A 18 -8.62 4.56 6.15
C SER A 18 -10.10 4.18 6.27
N ASN A 19 -10.88 4.39 5.21
CA ASN A 19 -12.30 4.06 5.20
C ASN A 19 -12.54 2.54 5.27
N TRP A 20 -11.71 1.76 4.56
CA TRP A 20 -11.78 0.30 4.64
C TRP A 20 -11.47 -0.19 6.06
N ALA A 21 -10.40 0.32 6.68
CA ALA A 21 -10.04 -0.04 8.05
C ALA A 21 -11.16 0.28 9.05
N LYS A 22 -11.77 1.48 8.94
CA LYS A 22 -12.92 1.87 9.77
C LYS A 22 -14.15 0.98 9.55
N ALA A 23 -14.45 0.64 8.30
CA ALA A 23 -15.62 -0.15 7.95
C ALA A 23 -15.50 -1.62 8.39
N THR A 24 -14.30 -2.20 8.32
CA THR A 24 -14.06 -3.61 8.64
C THR A 24 -13.61 -3.84 10.08
N GLY A 25 -13.05 -2.82 10.73
CA GLY A 25 -12.38 -2.96 12.03
C GLY A 25 -11.01 -3.65 11.95
N LEU A 26 -10.51 -3.91 10.73
CA LEU A 26 -9.20 -4.54 10.50
C LEU A 26 -8.11 -3.47 10.37
N ALA A 27 -6.91 -3.80 10.86
CA ALA A 27 -5.72 -2.97 10.63
C ALA A 27 -5.25 -3.09 9.19
N THR A 28 -4.65 -2.02 8.65
CA THR A 28 -3.96 -2.08 7.35
C THR A 28 -2.90 -1.01 7.19
N VAL A 29 -1.87 -1.34 6.41
CA VAL A 29 -0.80 -0.46 5.96
C VAL A 29 -0.35 -0.89 4.57
N ALA A 30 0.08 0.05 3.75
CA ALA A 30 0.74 -0.25 2.48
C ALA A 30 2.26 -0.16 2.62
N VAL A 31 2.95 -1.17 2.09
CA VAL A 31 4.41 -1.32 2.14
C VAL A 31 4.94 -1.36 0.72
N GLY A 32 5.91 -0.51 0.41
CA GLY A 32 6.56 -0.48 -0.89
C GLY A 32 7.44 -1.71 -1.16
N ALA A 33 7.88 -1.85 -2.39
CA ALA A 33 8.79 -2.93 -2.79
C ALA A 33 10.14 -2.90 -2.06
N ASP A 34 10.51 -1.74 -1.51
CA ASP A 34 11.71 -1.53 -0.68
C ASP A 34 11.50 -1.86 0.81
N GLY A 35 10.30 -2.31 1.19
CA GLY A 35 9.94 -2.63 2.56
C GLY A 35 9.57 -1.43 3.44
N ARG A 36 9.52 -0.22 2.88
CA ARG A 36 9.12 0.99 3.62
C ARG A 36 7.62 1.22 3.53
N TYR A 37 7.07 1.82 4.56
CA TYR A 37 5.67 2.23 4.54
C TYR A 37 5.45 3.34 3.51
N ILE A 38 4.44 3.15 2.68
CA ILE A 38 3.98 4.12 1.67
C ILE A 38 2.65 4.76 2.06
N SER A 39 1.99 4.23 3.08
CA SER A 39 0.80 4.80 3.72
C SER A 39 1.00 4.97 5.21
N GLU A 40 0.06 5.66 5.86
CA GLU A 40 -0.12 5.61 7.31
C GLU A 40 -0.61 4.23 7.76
N CYS A 41 -0.44 3.93 9.06
CA CYS A 41 -0.99 2.74 9.69
C CYS A 41 -2.43 3.03 10.14
N TYR A 42 -3.39 2.29 9.61
CA TYR A 42 -4.80 2.44 9.96
C TYR A 42 -5.26 1.32 10.88
N ASN A 43 -5.95 1.69 11.94
CA ASN A 43 -6.59 0.78 12.88
C ASN A 43 -5.64 -0.21 13.57
N PHE A 44 -4.35 0.14 13.66
CA PHE A 44 -3.38 -0.66 14.39
C PHE A 44 -3.69 -0.63 15.88
N THR A 45 -3.66 -1.79 16.50
CA THR A 45 -3.94 -1.95 17.93
C THR A 45 -2.72 -1.62 18.78
N GLU A 46 -2.94 -1.17 20.02
CA GLU A 46 -1.88 -0.96 21.01
C GLU A 46 -1.04 -2.22 21.23
N PHE A 47 -1.70 -3.38 21.30
CA PHE A 47 -1.06 -4.70 21.37
C PHE A 47 0.04 -4.87 20.31
N CYS A 48 -0.24 -4.49 19.08
CA CYS A 48 0.72 -4.65 17.98
C CYS A 48 1.75 -3.54 17.91
N ILE A 49 1.32 -2.25 17.92
CA ILE A 49 2.21 -1.14 17.60
C ILE A 49 2.97 -0.63 18.82
N ASP A 50 2.32 -0.62 19.99
CA ASP A 50 2.90 -0.03 21.19
C ASP A 50 3.58 -1.04 22.11
N LEU A 51 3.18 -2.30 22.06
CA LEU A 51 3.77 -3.37 22.86
C LEU A 51 4.63 -4.30 22.01
N THR A 52 4.04 -5.09 21.12
CA THR A 52 4.77 -6.13 20.38
C THR A 52 5.90 -5.54 19.53
N ARG A 53 5.64 -4.48 18.75
CA ARG A 53 6.65 -3.86 17.85
C ARG A 53 7.65 -2.96 18.59
N LYS A 54 7.37 -2.53 19.81
CA LYS A 54 8.37 -1.82 20.64
C LYS A 54 9.37 -2.77 21.31
N SER A 55 9.01 -4.04 21.49
CA SER A 55 9.97 -5.05 21.91
C SER A 55 10.93 -5.38 20.73
N PRO A 56 12.27 -5.39 20.96
CA PRO A 56 13.22 -5.70 19.88
C PRO A 56 12.99 -7.06 19.22
N GLU A 57 12.67 -8.10 20.01
CA GLU A 57 12.39 -9.45 19.50
C GLU A 57 11.02 -9.49 18.83
N GLY A 58 10.01 -8.83 19.38
CA GLY A 58 8.69 -8.68 18.78
C GLY A 58 8.77 -8.00 17.43
N CYS A 59 9.46 -6.85 17.33
CA CYS A 59 9.68 -6.14 16.08
C CYS A 59 10.32 -7.02 15.02
N ARG A 60 11.40 -7.72 15.36
CA ARG A 60 12.09 -8.64 14.44
C ARG A 60 11.18 -9.76 13.93
N ARG A 61 10.34 -10.34 14.82
CA ARG A 61 9.35 -11.36 14.43
C ARG A 61 8.24 -10.78 13.56
N CYS A 62 7.73 -9.58 13.86
CA CYS A 62 6.74 -8.87 13.03
C CYS A 62 7.27 -8.60 11.62
N GLU A 63 8.47 -8.00 11.48
CA GLU A 63 9.09 -7.74 10.18
C GLU A 63 9.29 -9.01 9.35
N LYS A 64 9.61 -10.13 10.01
CA LYS A 64 9.68 -11.43 9.33
C LYS A 64 8.32 -11.86 8.81
N CYS A 65 7.26 -11.77 9.63
CA CYS A 65 5.90 -12.09 9.21
C CYS A 65 5.43 -11.21 8.05
N ASP A 66 5.67 -9.89 8.11
CA ASP A 66 5.31 -8.95 7.06
C ASP A 66 6.02 -9.26 5.74
N ARG A 67 7.27 -9.70 5.80
CA ARG A 67 8.06 -10.04 4.61
C ARG A 67 7.65 -11.38 4.00
N GLU A 68 7.45 -12.40 4.82
CA GLU A 68 7.26 -13.79 4.41
C GLU A 68 5.77 -14.18 4.26
N GLY A 69 4.85 -13.42 4.86
CA GLY A 69 3.41 -13.66 4.84
C GLY A 69 2.84 -13.63 3.42
N LYS A 70 1.90 -14.54 3.15
CA LYS A 70 1.20 -14.66 1.86
C LYS A 70 -0.28 -14.94 2.08
N GLY A 71 -1.13 -14.16 1.44
CA GLY A 71 -2.57 -14.26 1.62
C GLY A 71 -2.96 -14.04 3.08
N VAL A 72 -3.86 -14.85 3.61
CA VAL A 72 -4.24 -14.82 5.02
C VAL A 72 -3.41 -15.84 5.80
N TYR A 73 -2.79 -15.42 6.89
CA TYR A 73 -1.87 -16.23 7.69
C TYR A 73 -1.92 -15.88 9.17
N PHE A 74 -1.39 -16.75 10.02
CA PHE A 74 -1.16 -16.44 11.43
C PHE A 74 0.21 -15.78 11.60
N CYS A 75 0.25 -14.62 12.26
CA CYS A 75 1.50 -14.00 12.64
C CYS A 75 2.14 -14.70 13.83
N HIS A 76 3.36 -14.31 14.19
CA HIS A 76 4.10 -14.95 15.30
C HIS A 76 3.43 -14.79 16.67
N ALA A 77 2.55 -13.78 16.81
CA ALA A 77 1.78 -13.56 18.04
C ALA A 77 0.43 -14.30 18.04
N GLY A 78 0.13 -15.10 17.03
CA GLY A 78 -1.12 -15.88 16.95
C GLY A 78 -2.32 -15.07 16.45
N LEU A 79 -2.14 -13.83 16.02
CA LEU A 79 -3.19 -13.06 15.33
C LEU A 79 -3.27 -13.47 13.88
N ILE A 80 -4.44 -13.30 13.28
CA ILE A 80 -4.59 -13.43 11.82
C ILE A 80 -4.25 -12.12 11.15
N ASP A 81 -3.33 -12.22 10.21
CA ASP A 81 -2.93 -11.15 9.30
C ASP A 81 -3.19 -11.56 7.85
N PHE A 82 -3.12 -10.58 6.94
CA PHE A 82 -3.15 -10.82 5.52
C PHE A 82 -2.11 -9.98 4.78
N THR A 83 -1.73 -10.44 3.60
CA THR A 83 -1.00 -9.63 2.61
C THR A 83 -1.67 -9.75 1.26
N ALA A 84 -1.68 -8.65 0.51
CA ALA A 84 -2.12 -8.59 -0.88
C ALA A 84 -1.12 -7.76 -1.69
N ASP A 85 -0.73 -8.25 -2.87
CA ASP A 85 0.24 -7.57 -3.73
C ASP A 85 -0.38 -6.36 -4.42
N ILE A 86 0.31 -5.23 -4.42
CA ILE A 86 -0.02 -4.09 -5.27
C ILE A 86 0.79 -4.22 -6.57
N LYS A 87 0.10 -4.33 -7.71
CA LYS A 87 0.72 -4.58 -9.02
C LYS A 87 0.24 -3.61 -10.08
N ILE A 88 1.12 -3.32 -11.03
CA ILE A 88 0.80 -2.65 -12.30
C ILE A 88 1.09 -3.66 -13.41
N GLY A 89 0.04 -4.24 -14.00
CA GLY A 89 0.19 -5.41 -14.84
C GLY A 89 0.89 -6.52 -14.06
N ASP A 90 2.04 -7.00 -14.55
CA ASP A 90 2.84 -8.03 -13.88
C ASP A 90 3.93 -7.46 -12.95
N HIS A 91 4.06 -6.13 -12.86
CA HIS A 91 5.08 -5.50 -12.04
C HIS A 91 4.63 -5.33 -10.59
N PHE A 92 5.33 -5.98 -9.67
CA PHE A 92 5.15 -5.78 -8.24
C PHE A 92 5.71 -4.41 -7.82
N ILE A 93 4.90 -3.60 -7.16
CA ILE A 93 5.27 -2.26 -6.66
C ILE A 93 5.18 -2.13 -5.14
N GLY A 94 4.49 -3.05 -4.50
CA GLY A 94 4.32 -3.05 -3.06
C GLY A 94 3.28 -4.07 -2.63
N LYS A 95 2.92 -4.04 -1.36
CA LYS A 95 1.85 -4.89 -0.82
C LYS A 95 1.06 -4.18 0.27
N LEU A 96 -0.17 -4.61 0.43
CA LEU A 96 -0.98 -4.34 1.60
C LEU A 96 -0.65 -5.38 2.66
N VAL A 97 -0.55 -4.94 3.90
CA VAL A 97 -0.39 -5.80 5.08
C VAL A 97 -1.43 -5.35 6.08
N GLY A 98 -2.11 -6.29 6.72
CA GLY A 98 -3.10 -5.95 7.73
C GLY A 98 -3.70 -7.16 8.38
N GLY A 99 -4.77 -6.93 9.18
CA GLY A 99 -5.45 -7.94 9.96
C GLY A 99 -5.52 -7.55 11.42
N GLN A 100 -4.62 -8.08 12.23
CA GLN A 100 -4.51 -7.88 13.69
C GLN A 100 -5.79 -8.28 14.43
N VAL A 101 -6.31 -9.46 14.12
CA VAL A 101 -7.54 -9.98 14.74
C VAL A 101 -7.35 -11.42 15.21
N LEU A 102 -8.23 -11.87 16.09
CA LEU A 102 -8.25 -13.24 16.59
C LEU A 102 -9.35 -14.05 15.88
N PRO A 103 -9.12 -15.35 15.58
CA PRO A 103 -10.15 -16.22 15.01
C PRO A 103 -11.15 -16.70 16.07
N GLN A 104 -10.79 -16.59 17.35
CA GLN A 104 -11.55 -17.02 18.52
C GLN A 104 -11.07 -16.24 19.74
N PRO A 105 -11.80 -16.28 20.87
CA PRO A 105 -11.32 -15.68 22.11
C PRO A 105 -9.89 -16.12 22.44
N PRO A 106 -9.05 -15.22 22.99
CA PRO A 106 -7.64 -15.51 23.24
C PRO A 106 -7.44 -16.55 24.34
N ASP A 107 -6.41 -17.38 24.17
CA ASP A 107 -5.82 -18.18 25.25
C ASP A 107 -4.86 -17.30 26.05
N GLU A 108 -5.32 -16.77 27.19
CA GLU A 108 -4.53 -15.85 28.01
C GLU A 108 -3.20 -16.45 28.47
N GLU A 109 -3.14 -17.77 28.78
CA GLU A 109 -1.91 -18.41 29.21
C GLU A 109 -0.86 -18.38 28.08
N HIS A 110 -1.28 -18.65 26.85
CA HIS A 110 -0.41 -18.56 25.68
C HIS A 110 0.17 -17.14 25.52
N PHE A 111 -0.69 -16.12 25.61
CA PHE A 111 -0.25 -14.74 25.44
C PHE A 111 0.61 -14.21 26.60
N ARG A 112 0.38 -14.66 27.83
CA ARG A 112 1.27 -14.38 28.98
C ARG A 112 2.67 -14.96 28.77
N ASN A 113 2.74 -16.19 28.30
CA ASN A 113 4.03 -16.82 28.00
C ASN A 113 4.75 -16.10 26.86
N LEU A 114 4.03 -15.69 25.81
CA LEU A 114 4.57 -14.91 24.73
C LEU A 114 5.10 -13.53 25.19
N ALA A 115 4.37 -12.85 26.08
CA ALA A 115 4.83 -11.57 26.65
C ALA A 115 6.19 -11.73 27.35
N VAL A 116 6.35 -12.79 28.16
CA VAL A 116 7.63 -13.11 28.82
C VAL A 116 8.74 -13.33 27.79
N GLU A 117 8.49 -14.10 26.73
CA GLU A 117 9.46 -14.33 25.65
C GLU A 117 9.88 -13.04 24.95
N LEU A 118 8.96 -12.10 24.81
CA LEU A 118 9.19 -10.82 24.14
C LEU A 118 9.76 -9.75 25.08
N GLY A 119 9.84 -10.03 26.40
CA GLY A 119 10.28 -9.07 27.39
C GLY A 119 9.28 -7.93 27.62
N ILE A 120 7.99 -8.21 27.48
CA ILE A 120 6.87 -7.31 27.71
C ILE A 120 6.21 -7.68 29.05
N ASP A 121 5.63 -6.69 29.75
CA ASP A 121 4.85 -6.98 30.96
C ASP A 121 3.62 -7.82 30.61
N PRO A 122 3.43 -9.01 31.22
CA PRO A 122 2.33 -9.91 30.86
C PRO A 122 0.94 -9.34 31.18
N ASP A 123 0.81 -8.50 32.22
CA ASP A 123 -0.50 -7.94 32.59
C ASP A 123 -0.90 -6.84 31.61
N GLU A 124 0.04 -5.95 31.25
CA GLU A 124 -0.14 -4.94 30.21
C GLU A 124 -0.47 -5.59 28.86
N TYR A 125 0.23 -6.68 28.51
CA TYR A 125 0.01 -7.38 27.24
C TYR A 125 -1.38 -8.03 27.15
N ILE A 126 -1.88 -8.60 28.26
CA ILE A 126 -3.23 -9.17 28.33
C ILE A 126 -4.30 -8.08 28.34
N GLU A 127 -4.06 -6.92 28.98
CA GLU A 127 -4.98 -5.79 28.93
C GLU A 127 -5.17 -5.30 27.49
N ALA A 128 -4.08 -5.06 26.77
CA ALA A 128 -4.13 -4.66 25.38
C ALA A 128 -4.71 -5.72 24.43
N LEU A 129 -4.61 -7.00 24.79
CA LEU A 129 -5.19 -8.11 24.02
C LEU A 129 -6.73 -8.08 24.01
N GLN A 130 -7.37 -7.52 25.03
CA GLN A 130 -8.83 -7.43 25.12
C GLN A 130 -9.44 -6.51 24.06
N ASP A 131 -8.66 -5.57 23.52
CA ASP A 131 -9.07 -4.67 22.44
C ASP A 131 -8.97 -5.33 21.05
N ILE A 132 -8.37 -6.52 20.97
CA ILE A 132 -8.27 -7.25 19.71
C ILE A 132 -9.63 -7.85 19.33
N THR A 133 -10.12 -7.45 18.19
CA THR A 133 -11.40 -7.92 17.66
C THR A 133 -11.32 -9.40 17.26
N VAL A 134 -12.39 -10.16 17.57
CA VAL A 134 -12.57 -11.53 17.06
C VAL A 134 -13.32 -11.49 15.74
N ARG A 135 -12.77 -12.13 14.69
CA ARG A 135 -13.36 -12.24 13.35
C ARG A 135 -13.19 -13.64 12.80
N THR A 136 -14.16 -14.12 12.06
CA THR A 136 -14.04 -15.39 11.35
C THR A 136 -13.03 -15.30 10.21
N GLU A 137 -12.39 -16.41 9.89
CA GLU A 137 -11.46 -16.48 8.75
C GLU A 137 -12.13 -16.09 7.44
N GLU A 138 -13.41 -16.40 7.26
CA GLU A 138 -14.19 -16.03 6.07
C GLU A 138 -14.34 -14.49 5.95
N GLU A 139 -14.67 -13.81 7.05
CA GLU A 139 -14.77 -12.34 7.07
C GLU A 139 -13.43 -11.68 6.74
N ILE A 140 -12.34 -12.23 7.28
CA ILE A 140 -10.99 -11.70 7.03
C ILE A 140 -10.60 -11.89 5.57
N ARG A 141 -10.83 -13.08 4.99
CA ARG A 141 -10.55 -13.37 3.58
C ARG A 141 -11.36 -12.48 2.64
N ALA A 142 -12.65 -12.29 2.91
CA ALA A 142 -13.51 -11.43 2.11
C ALA A 142 -13.05 -9.97 2.19
N SER A 143 -12.74 -9.49 3.37
CA SER A 143 -12.25 -8.12 3.60
C SER A 143 -10.90 -7.88 2.93
N ALA A 144 -9.95 -8.79 3.08
CA ALA A 144 -8.63 -8.71 2.44
C ALA A 144 -8.75 -8.70 0.91
N LYS A 145 -9.61 -9.56 0.35
CA LYS A 145 -9.84 -9.61 -1.10
C LYS A 145 -10.49 -8.33 -1.62
N LEU A 146 -11.46 -7.78 -0.90
CA LEU A 146 -12.08 -6.51 -1.27
C LEU A 146 -11.06 -5.37 -1.31
N LEU A 147 -10.20 -5.26 -0.31
CA LEU A 147 -9.15 -4.24 -0.30
C LEU A 147 -8.17 -4.43 -1.45
N ASP A 148 -7.72 -5.66 -1.70
CA ASP A 148 -6.85 -6.02 -2.82
C ASP A 148 -7.44 -5.58 -4.16
N GLU A 149 -8.69 -5.94 -4.43
CA GLU A 149 -9.37 -5.58 -5.68
C GLU A 149 -9.52 -4.06 -5.84
N VAL A 150 -10.00 -3.36 -4.82
CA VAL A 150 -10.21 -1.91 -4.88
C VAL A 150 -8.89 -1.16 -5.07
N VAL A 151 -7.87 -1.50 -4.29
CA VAL A 151 -6.56 -0.84 -4.40
C VAL A 151 -5.92 -1.09 -5.76
N ASN A 152 -5.93 -2.34 -6.25
CA ASN A 152 -5.35 -2.64 -7.55
C ASN A 152 -6.10 -1.98 -8.71
N ILE A 153 -7.44 -1.88 -8.67
CA ILE A 153 -8.23 -1.13 -9.66
C ILE A 153 -7.82 0.33 -9.67
N VAL A 154 -7.76 0.98 -8.50
CA VAL A 154 -7.43 2.40 -8.39
C VAL A 154 -5.99 2.66 -8.85
N VAL A 155 -5.03 1.88 -8.37
CA VAL A 155 -3.61 2.04 -8.72
C VAL A 155 -3.39 1.86 -10.23
N ASN A 156 -3.97 0.81 -10.84
CA ASN A 156 -3.83 0.58 -12.27
C ASN A 156 -4.52 1.67 -13.10
N SER A 157 -5.73 2.11 -12.72
CA SER A 157 -6.44 3.16 -13.45
C SER A 157 -5.68 4.49 -13.42
N GLN A 158 -5.09 4.85 -12.29
CA GLN A 158 -4.31 6.08 -12.17
C GLN A 158 -2.98 6.00 -12.92
N TYR A 159 -2.35 4.82 -12.94
CA TYR A 159 -1.16 4.60 -13.75
C TYR A 159 -1.43 4.77 -15.25
N VAL A 160 -2.52 4.18 -15.76
CA VAL A 160 -2.92 4.32 -17.17
C VAL A 160 -3.21 5.79 -17.48
N ARG A 161 -4.01 6.47 -16.66
CA ARG A 161 -4.30 7.92 -16.85
C ARG A 161 -3.02 8.74 -16.90
N LYS A 162 -2.06 8.50 -16.01
CA LYS A 162 -0.78 9.23 -16.02
C LYS A 162 0.01 8.98 -17.30
N LYS A 163 -0.01 7.74 -17.81
CA LYS A 163 0.66 7.40 -19.07
C LYS A 163 0.02 8.08 -20.28
N ASP A 164 -1.31 8.18 -20.30
CA ASP A 164 -2.03 8.90 -21.37
C ASP A 164 -1.70 10.41 -21.33
N GLU A 165 -1.66 11.03 -20.15
CA GLU A 165 -1.26 12.42 -19.97
C GLU A 165 0.18 12.67 -20.45
N ASP A 166 1.13 11.81 -20.08
CA ASP A 166 2.53 11.88 -20.52
C ASP A 166 2.63 11.78 -22.06
N LEU A 167 1.85 10.90 -22.67
CA LEU A 167 1.82 10.70 -24.12
C LEU A 167 1.26 11.93 -24.85
N ILE A 168 0.16 12.50 -24.35
CA ILE A 168 -0.43 13.72 -24.89
C ILE A 168 0.59 14.86 -24.87
N LEU A 169 1.29 15.04 -23.74
CA LEU A 169 2.32 16.07 -23.60
C LEU A 169 3.45 15.91 -24.64
N ILE A 170 3.87 14.66 -24.89
CA ILE A 170 4.90 14.37 -25.91
C ILE A 170 4.38 14.75 -27.30
N PHE A 171 3.14 14.38 -27.65
CA PHE A 171 2.56 14.75 -28.95
C PHE A 171 2.42 16.26 -29.13
N ASP A 172 1.99 16.99 -28.11
CA ASP A 172 1.89 18.46 -28.17
C ASP A 172 3.26 19.10 -28.42
N GLN A 173 4.31 18.63 -27.74
CA GLN A 173 5.67 19.10 -27.97
C GLN A 173 6.17 18.81 -29.40
N GLU A 174 5.85 17.65 -29.97
CA GLU A 174 6.23 17.33 -31.35
C GLU A 174 5.45 18.16 -32.37
N ILE A 175 4.17 18.46 -32.12
CA ILE A 175 3.33 19.36 -32.92
C ILE A 175 3.92 20.78 -32.91
N ASP A 176 4.30 21.28 -31.74
CA ASP A 176 4.92 22.62 -31.63
C ASP A 176 6.23 22.71 -32.42
N LYS A 177 7.11 21.72 -32.29
CA LYS A 177 8.36 21.64 -33.05
C LYS A 177 8.10 21.60 -34.57
N ALA A 178 7.12 20.81 -35.01
CA ALA A 178 6.74 20.75 -36.42
C ALA A 178 6.19 22.09 -36.92
N SER A 179 5.38 22.77 -36.11
CA SER A 179 4.82 24.10 -36.43
C SER A 179 5.90 25.16 -36.58
N ASP A 180 6.90 25.15 -35.69
CA ASP A 180 8.02 26.08 -35.77
C ASP A 180 8.88 25.84 -37.04
N LEU A 181 9.11 24.57 -37.40
CA LEU A 181 9.82 24.19 -38.59
C LEU A 181 9.09 24.68 -39.88
N ILE A 182 7.76 24.50 -39.92
CA ILE A 182 6.93 24.98 -41.02
C ILE A 182 7.03 26.52 -41.15
N ARG A 183 6.99 27.27 -40.06
CA ARG A 183 7.15 28.73 -40.04
C ARG A 183 8.52 29.13 -40.57
N GLU A 184 9.58 28.42 -40.18
CA GLU A 184 10.94 28.69 -40.66
C GLU A 184 11.07 28.45 -42.18
N ILE A 185 10.51 27.35 -42.69
CA ILE A 185 10.51 27.03 -44.12
C ILE A 185 9.75 28.09 -44.92
N ASN A 186 8.54 28.48 -44.46
CA ASN A 186 7.71 29.50 -45.11
C ASN A 186 8.39 30.88 -45.08
N GLY A 187 9.07 31.21 -43.98
CA GLY A 187 9.87 32.45 -43.89
C GLY A 187 11.01 32.51 -44.93
N LYS A 188 11.74 31.41 -45.07
CA LYS A 188 12.82 31.30 -46.07
C LYS A 188 12.31 31.33 -47.52
N SER A 189 11.16 30.70 -47.80
CA SER A 189 10.52 30.77 -49.12
C SER A 189 10.14 32.19 -49.50
N CYS A 190 9.61 32.96 -48.58
CA CYS A 190 9.25 34.37 -48.79
C CYS A 190 10.47 35.32 -49.01
N GLU A 191 11.64 34.93 -48.50
CA GLU A 191 12.89 35.66 -48.77
C GLU A 191 13.46 35.33 -50.16
N LEU A 192 13.35 34.11 -50.65
CA LEU A 192 13.76 33.69 -51.99
C LEU A 192 12.92 34.37 -53.05
N ASP A 193 11.61 34.50 -52.92
CA ASP A 193 10.71 35.19 -53.83
C ASP A 193 11.01 36.69 -53.95
N LYS A 194 11.70 37.29 -52.98
CA LYS A 194 12.15 38.72 -53.04
C LYS A 194 13.48 38.90 -53.74
N ILE A 195 14.25 37.84 -53.97
CA ILE A 195 15.55 37.89 -54.62
C ILE A 195 15.42 37.67 -56.13
N GLU A 196 14.36 36.98 -56.59
CA GLU A 196 14.10 36.71 -58.01
C GLU A 196 13.18 37.72 -58.68
N GLY A 197 12.68 38.74 -58.03
CA GLY A 197 11.87 39.85 -58.57
C GLY A 197 12.64 41.16 -58.62
#